data_79ce610f327826b40679bafd838ec083
#
_entry.id   79ce610f327826b40679bafd838ec083
#
_cell.length_a   1.000
_cell.length_b   1.000
_cell.length_c   1.000
_cell.angle_alpha   90.00
_cell.angle_beta   90.00
_cell.angle_gamma   90.00
#
_symmetry.space_group_name_H-M   'P 1'
#
loop_
_entity.id
_entity.type
_entity.pdbx_description
1 polymer ?
#
loop_
_entity_poly.entity_id
_entity_poly.type
_entity_poly.pdbx_seq_one_letter_code
_entity_poly.pdbx_strand_id
1 'polypeptide(L)'
;LFLYSKGMKAYVSTSVMKAPTIPSWFSEMLPLSFDLASAIQDFRKLCAEKFESGKSKTEIINFIANYLYVDKTTAEAIHGYFYEQYRFSKIPHSGRLLVEHWKDTFKNYAVFHTLYGRRVNDALSRALAYVVGRFGGRDIEIGINDNGFFLASIEKMNIEKALKELNSTNITEILDESLGKTEIFKRRFRHCAARSLMILRNYKGRSKSVGKQQVGSHFILAAAQKASAEFPILRETKREIMEDLMDINNTKKVLDWIKDGKLKVENTNKDFPSPFSFNLITQGHADLMRIEDKIAFLQRLHKEVLQRIGSD
;
A
#
# COMPACT_ATOMS: atom_id res chain seq x y z
N LEU A 1 2.18 26.14 -25.80
CA LEU A 1 3.28 25.88 -24.88
C LEU A 1 3.24 26.89 -23.73
N PHE A 2 3.25 26.41 -22.48
CA PHE A 2 3.41 27.27 -21.31
C PHE A 2 4.83 27.83 -21.27
N LEU A 3 4.97 29.13 -21.04
CA LEU A 3 6.26 29.81 -20.95
C LEU A 3 6.63 30.12 -19.49
N TYR A 4 5.81 30.92 -18.83
CA TYR A 4 5.99 31.30 -17.43
C TYR A 4 4.69 31.89 -16.86
N SER A 5 4.62 32.05 -15.55
CA SER A 5 3.55 32.80 -14.88
C SER A 5 4.09 34.03 -14.15
N LYS A 6 3.33 35.12 -14.17
CA LYS A 6 3.64 36.32 -13.41
C LYS A 6 2.36 36.84 -12.74
N GLY A 7 2.32 36.74 -11.41
CA GLY A 7 1.10 37.01 -10.66
C GLY A 7 0.00 36.02 -11.03
N MET A 8 -1.18 36.50 -11.37
CA MET A 8 -2.33 35.69 -11.81
C MET A 8 -2.40 35.47 -13.34
N LYS A 9 -1.37 35.85 -14.09
CA LYS A 9 -1.31 35.73 -15.56
C LYS A 9 -0.38 34.58 -15.95
N ALA A 10 -0.84 33.68 -16.83
CA ALA A 10 -0.02 32.69 -17.48
C ALA A 10 0.30 33.14 -18.90
N TYR A 11 1.59 33.15 -19.25
CA TYR A 11 2.07 33.49 -20.58
C TYR A 11 2.27 32.18 -21.35
N VAL A 12 1.65 32.10 -22.52
CA VAL A 12 1.66 30.89 -23.37
C VAL A 12 2.03 31.26 -24.81
N SER A 13 2.68 30.34 -25.50
CA SER A 13 2.94 30.44 -26.93
C SER A 13 2.06 29.45 -27.68
N THR A 14 1.47 29.85 -28.78
CA THR A 14 0.79 28.99 -29.73
C THR A 14 1.86 28.24 -30.53
N SER A 15 2.28 27.08 -30.03
CA SER A 15 3.23 26.21 -30.75
C SER A 15 2.53 24.95 -31.21
N VAL A 16 2.46 24.73 -32.50
CA VAL A 16 1.83 23.58 -33.12
C VAL A 16 2.79 22.39 -33.29
N MET A 17 4.07 22.59 -32.99
CA MET A 17 5.13 21.63 -33.30
C MET A 17 5.46 20.60 -32.20
N LYS A 18 4.87 20.71 -31.02
CA LYS A 18 5.08 19.76 -29.92
C LYS A 18 3.78 19.06 -29.57
N ALA A 19 3.83 17.74 -29.44
CA ALA A 19 2.72 16.96 -28.90
C ALA A 19 2.31 17.52 -27.52
N PRO A 20 1.01 17.68 -27.24
CA PRO A 20 0.55 18.15 -25.94
C PRO A 20 0.99 17.16 -24.85
N THR A 21 1.59 17.69 -23.78
CA THR A 21 1.79 16.91 -22.56
C THR A 21 0.45 16.87 -21.82
N ILE A 22 -0.12 15.69 -21.69
CA ILE A 22 -1.26 15.47 -20.80
C ILE A 22 -0.71 15.43 -19.38
N PRO A 23 -1.00 16.42 -18.50
CA PRO A 23 -0.56 16.32 -17.12
C PRO A 23 -1.24 15.11 -16.48
N SER A 24 -0.44 14.20 -15.97
CA SER A 24 -0.96 13.11 -15.15
C SER A 24 -1.37 13.71 -13.79
N TRP A 25 -2.65 13.72 -13.53
CA TRP A 25 -3.19 14.07 -12.23
C TRP A 25 -3.36 12.79 -11.42
N PHE A 26 -2.55 12.60 -10.40
CA PHE A 26 -2.78 11.57 -9.40
C PHE A 26 -3.44 12.23 -8.19
N SER A 27 -4.76 12.07 -8.05
CA SER A 27 -5.41 12.41 -6.80
C SER A 27 -5.16 11.31 -5.77
N GLU A 28 -4.99 11.68 -4.51
CA GLU A 28 -5.01 10.71 -3.42
C GLU A 28 -6.41 10.09 -3.37
N MET A 29 -6.52 8.79 -3.63
CA MET A 29 -7.75 8.04 -3.39
C MET A 29 -7.99 7.97 -1.89
N LEU A 30 -9.23 8.14 -1.46
CA LEU A 30 -9.60 7.91 -0.07
C LEU A 30 -9.26 6.47 0.30
N PRO A 31 -8.52 6.24 1.40
CA PRO A 31 -8.18 4.89 1.82
C PRO A 31 -9.43 4.14 2.25
N LEU A 32 -9.47 2.84 1.95
CA LEU A 32 -10.50 1.95 2.45
C LEU A 32 -10.46 1.95 3.99
N SER A 33 -11.61 2.11 4.63
CA SER A 33 -11.67 2.04 6.10
C SER A 33 -11.39 0.62 6.59
N PHE A 34 -10.84 0.49 7.78
CA PHE A 34 -10.54 -0.81 8.39
C PHE A 34 -11.80 -1.66 8.57
N ASP A 35 -12.91 -1.04 8.95
CA ASP A 35 -14.18 -1.74 9.19
C ASP A 35 -14.76 -2.31 7.89
N LEU A 36 -14.76 -1.51 6.80
CA LEU A 36 -15.21 -1.99 5.50
C LEU A 36 -14.27 -3.07 4.94
N ALA A 37 -12.97 -2.90 5.12
CA ALA A 37 -11.96 -3.90 4.74
C ALA A 37 -12.20 -5.21 5.49
N SER A 38 -12.49 -5.15 6.78
CA SER A 38 -12.83 -6.33 7.60
C SER A 38 -14.11 -7.02 7.13
N ALA A 39 -15.16 -6.27 6.81
CA ALA A 39 -16.39 -6.82 6.25
C ALA A 39 -16.16 -7.54 4.89
N ILE A 40 -15.30 -6.97 4.03
CA ILE A 40 -14.91 -7.63 2.77
C ILE A 40 -14.12 -8.93 3.06
N GLN A 41 -13.27 -8.94 4.07
CA GLN A 41 -12.54 -10.16 4.46
C GLN A 41 -13.45 -11.25 5.00
N ASP A 42 -14.49 -10.90 5.74
CA ASP A 42 -15.50 -11.84 6.21
C ASP A 42 -16.31 -12.41 5.03
N PHE A 43 -16.68 -11.59 4.07
CA PHE A 43 -17.27 -12.07 2.81
C PHE A 43 -16.33 -13.01 2.06
N ARG A 44 -15.03 -12.70 1.96
CA ARG A 44 -14.02 -13.59 1.37
C ARG A 44 -13.96 -14.94 2.09
N LYS A 45 -14.07 -14.94 3.42
CA LYS A 45 -14.11 -16.17 4.23
C LYS A 45 -15.31 -17.05 3.86
N LEU A 46 -16.51 -16.46 3.80
CA LEU A 46 -17.71 -17.19 3.41
C LEU A 46 -17.62 -17.74 1.98
N CYS A 47 -17.03 -17.01 1.05
CA CYS A 47 -16.77 -17.51 -0.30
C CYS A 47 -15.76 -18.65 -0.30
N ALA A 48 -14.63 -18.50 0.42
CA ALA A 48 -13.60 -19.53 0.53
C ALA A 48 -14.17 -20.86 1.08
N GLU A 49 -14.98 -20.79 2.14
CA GLU A 49 -15.65 -21.94 2.75
C GLU A 49 -16.56 -22.67 1.74
N LYS A 50 -17.26 -21.92 0.85
CA LYS A 50 -18.11 -22.52 -0.18
C LYS A 50 -17.30 -23.21 -1.28
N PHE A 51 -16.22 -22.62 -1.73
CA PHE A 51 -15.30 -23.25 -2.69
C PHE A 51 -14.64 -24.50 -2.09
N GLU A 52 -14.15 -24.40 -0.86
CA GLU A 52 -13.48 -25.51 -0.15
C GLU A 52 -14.45 -26.67 0.18
N SER A 53 -15.74 -26.36 0.38
CA SER A 53 -16.79 -27.40 0.57
C SER A 53 -17.35 -27.98 -0.72
N GLY A 54 -16.81 -27.61 -1.89
CA GLY A 54 -17.21 -28.16 -3.17
C GLY A 54 -18.61 -27.76 -3.64
N LYS A 55 -19.12 -26.59 -3.21
CA LYS A 55 -20.41 -26.06 -3.68
C LYS A 55 -20.36 -25.80 -5.17
N SER A 56 -21.50 -26.01 -5.85
CA SER A 56 -21.64 -25.78 -7.27
C SER A 56 -21.50 -24.29 -7.62
N LYS A 57 -21.08 -24.02 -8.86
CA LYS A 57 -20.98 -22.65 -9.39
C LYS A 57 -22.27 -21.86 -9.19
N THR A 58 -23.41 -22.47 -9.46
CA THR A 58 -24.74 -21.83 -9.33
C THR A 58 -25.06 -21.47 -7.87
N GLU A 59 -24.75 -22.37 -6.92
CA GLU A 59 -24.95 -22.09 -5.48
C GLU A 59 -24.10 -20.92 -5.01
N ILE A 60 -22.85 -20.84 -5.46
CA ILE A 60 -21.93 -19.75 -5.08
C ILE A 60 -22.38 -18.42 -5.70
N ILE A 61 -22.75 -18.39 -6.98
CA ILE A 61 -23.28 -17.18 -7.64
C ILE A 61 -24.54 -16.69 -6.93
N ASN A 62 -25.49 -17.57 -6.61
CA ASN A 62 -26.70 -17.20 -5.88
C ASN A 62 -26.39 -16.67 -4.47
N PHE A 63 -25.42 -17.27 -3.79
CA PHE A 63 -24.95 -16.74 -2.51
C PHE A 63 -24.38 -15.32 -2.65
N ILE A 64 -23.50 -15.07 -3.63
CA ILE A 64 -22.92 -13.75 -3.88
C ILE A 64 -24.00 -12.72 -4.20
N ALA A 65 -24.94 -13.06 -5.11
CA ALA A 65 -26.04 -12.18 -5.48
C ALA A 65 -26.90 -11.77 -4.28
N ASN A 66 -27.28 -12.74 -3.44
CA ASN A 66 -28.09 -12.49 -2.26
C ASN A 66 -27.36 -11.76 -1.14
N TYR A 67 -26.10 -12.11 -0.89
CA TYR A 67 -25.30 -11.51 0.19
C TYR A 67 -24.95 -10.05 -0.09
N LEU A 68 -24.60 -9.74 -1.35
CA LEU A 68 -24.18 -8.40 -1.76
C LEU A 68 -25.32 -7.56 -2.36
N TYR A 69 -26.51 -8.15 -2.52
CA TYR A 69 -27.67 -7.49 -3.18
C TYR A 69 -27.33 -6.99 -4.59
N VAL A 70 -26.64 -7.80 -5.39
CA VAL A 70 -26.22 -7.47 -6.75
C VAL A 70 -26.95 -8.33 -7.78
N ASP A 71 -26.97 -7.84 -9.03
CA ASP A 71 -27.50 -8.60 -10.16
C ASP A 71 -26.63 -9.83 -10.49
N LYS A 72 -27.21 -10.73 -11.30
CA LYS A 72 -26.56 -12.00 -11.66
C LYS A 72 -25.24 -11.80 -12.40
N THR A 73 -25.16 -10.83 -13.31
CA THR A 73 -23.96 -10.56 -14.11
C THR A 73 -22.80 -10.11 -13.21
N THR A 74 -23.09 -9.21 -12.27
CA THR A 74 -22.13 -8.78 -11.25
C THR A 74 -21.67 -9.95 -10.36
N ALA A 75 -22.61 -10.80 -9.92
CA ALA A 75 -22.28 -11.97 -9.10
C ALA A 75 -21.41 -12.98 -9.88
N GLU A 76 -21.66 -13.20 -11.17
CA GLU A 76 -20.84 -14.04 -12.05
C GLU A 76 -19.42 -13.49 -12.21
N ALA A 77 -19.26 -12.18 -12.38
CA ALA A 77 -17.94 -11.54 -12.46
C ALA A 77 -17.15 -11.69 -11.17
N ILE A 78 -17.80 -11.48 -10.01
CA ILE A 78 -17.18 -11.69 -8.70
C ILE A 78 -16.80 -13.17 -8.52
N HIS A 79 -17.70 -14.08 -8.84
CA HIS A 79 -17.43 -15.53 -8.81
C HIS A 79 -16.18 -15.86 -9.63
N GLY A 80 -16.11 -15.39 -10.90
CA GLY A 80 -14.98 -15.66 -11.80
C GLY A 80 -13.64 -15.25 -11.17
N TYR A 81 -13.58 -14.03 -10.65
CA TYR A 81 -12.37 -13.50 -10.00
C TYR A 81 -11.93 -14.31 -8.77
N PHE A 82 -12.90 -14.73 -7.94
CA PHE A 82 -12.64 -15.56 -6.76
C PHE A 82 -12.26 -16.99 -7.15
N TYR A 83 -12.91 -17.54 -8.18
CA TYR A 83 -12.64 -18.89 -8.69
C TYR A 83 -11.23 -18.99 -9.26
N GLU A 84 -10.79 -18.01 -10.05
CA GLU A 84 -9.41 -17.98 -10.56
C GLU A 84 -8.39 -17.93 -9.42
N GLN A 85 -8.64 -17.11 -8.40
CA GLN A 85 -7.79 -17.07 -7.20
C GLN A 85 -7.78 -18.42 -6.49
N TYR A 86 -8.94 -19.03 -6.27
CA TYR A 86 -9.08 -20.33 -5.60
C TYR A 86 -8.36 -21.45 -6.34
N ARG A 87 -8.48 -21.49 -7.68
CA ARG A 87 -7.81 -22.49 -8.52
C ARG A 87 -6.30 -22.31 -8.55
N PHE A 88 -5.83 -21.10 -8.54
CA PHE A 88 -4.39 -20.77 -8.60
C PHE A 88 -3.71 -20.85 -7.24
N SER A 89 -4.36 -20.34 -6.19
CA SER A 89 -3.85 -20.24 -4.84
C SER A 89 -5.02 -20.33 -3.84
N LYS A 90 -4.77 -20.01 -2.58
CA LYS A 90 -5.83 -19.91 -1.58
C LYS A 90 -6.45 -18.52 -1.60
N ILE A 91 -7.71 -18.42 -1.15
CA ILE A 91 -8.37 -17.13 -0.94
C ILE A 91 -7.95 -16.59 0.44
N PRO A 92 -7.29 -15.41 0.52
CA PRO A 92 -7.02 -14.74 1.79
C PRO A 92 -8.31 -14.16 2.37
N HIS A 93 -8.48 -14.25 3.70
CA HIS A 93 -9.70 -13.85 4.39
C HIS A 93 -9.44 -13.54 5.87
N SER A 94 -10.43 -13.16 6.65
CA SER A 94 -10.31 -12.73 8.06
C SER A 94 -9.64 -13.73 9.00
N GLY A 95 -9.57 -15.02 8.65
CA GLY A 95 -8.85 -16.05 9.39
C GLY A 95 -7.53 -16.50 8.75
N ARG A 96 -7.19 -16.00 7.55
CA ARG A 96 -6.04 -16.45 6.75
C ARG A 96 -5.32 -15.27 6.12
N LEU A 97 -4.14 -14.94 6.62
CA LEU A 97 -3.18 -14.05 5.97
C LEU A 97 -2.32 -14.86 5.02
N LEU A 98 -2.53 -14.69 3.73
CA LEU A 98 -1.73 -15.35 2.70
C LEU A 98 -0.50 -14.49 2.39
N VAL A 99 0.69 -15.09 2.43
CA VAL A 99 1.95 -14.51 1.99
C VAL A 99 2.46 -15.31 0.80
N GLU A 100 2.47 -14.70 -0.37
CA GLU A 100 2.94 -15.32 -1.60
C GLU A 100 4.36 -14.93 -1.90
N HIS A 101 5.23 -15.92 -2.07
CA HIS A 101 6.62 -15.75 -2.48
C HIS A 101 6.77 -16.14 -3.93
N TRP A 102 7.34 -15.26 -4.73
CA TRP A 102 7.70 -15.52 -6.11
C TRP A 102 8.95 -14.73 -6.50
N LYS A 103 9.54 -15.08 -7.63
CA LYS A 103 10.75 -14.45 -8.14
C LYS A 103 10.56 -14.10 -9.61
N ASP A 104 10.89 -12.88 -9.97
CA ASP A 104 11.11 -12.51 -11.36
C ASP A 104 12.61 -12.68 -11.76
N THR A 105 13.00 -12.15 -12.93
CA THR A 105 14.38 -12.23 -13.40
C THR A 105 15.37 -11.52 -12.47
N PHE A 106 14.96 -10.53 -11.70
CA PHE A 106 15.83 -9.63 -10.95
C PHE A 106 15.58 -9.62 -9.45
N LYS A 107 14.34 -9.82 -9.01
CA LYS A 107 13.92 -9.60 -7.61
C LYS A 107 13.14 -10.78 -7.06
N ASN A 108 13.26 -10.95 -5.75
CA ASN A 108 12.40 -11.81 -4.95
C ASN A 108 11.27 -10.96 -4.35
N TYR A 109 10.04 -11.42 -4.45
CA TYR A 109 8.84 -10.76 -3.95
C TYR A 109 8.24 -11.56 -2.81
N ALA A 110 7.72 -10.84 -1.81
CA ALA A 110 6.83 -11.36 -0.79
C ALA A 110 5.57 -10.49 -0.80
N VAL A 111 4.46 -11.04 -1.27
CA VAL A 111 3.17 -10.33 -1.39
C VAL A 111 2.28 -10.72 -0.22
N PHE A 112 1.86 -9.74 0.55
CA PHE A 112 1.01 -9.88 1.72
C PHE A 112 -0.42 -9.48 1.36
N HIS A 113 -1.33 -10.43 1.39
CA HIS A 113 -2.75 -10.19 1.15
C HIS A 113 -3.44 -9.68 2.42
N THR A 114 -3.11 -8.45 2.79
CA THR A 114 -3.61 -7.75 3.98
C THR A 114 -4.67 -6.74 3.59
N LEU A 115 -5.88 -7.21 3.31
CA LEU A 115 -7.02 -6.33 3.03
C LEU A 115 -7.48 -5.63 4.32
N TYR A 116 -6.69 -4.69 4.83
CA TYR A 116 -7.01 -3.88 6.01
C TYR A 116 -7.06 -2.37 5.73
N GLY A 117 -6.99 -2.00 4.44
CA GLY A 117 -6.88 -0.62 4.00
C GLY A 117 -5.44 -0.12 4.00
N ARG A 118 -5.19 0.87 3.13
CA ARG A 118 -3.83 1.38 2.87
C ARG A 118 -3.10 1.87 4.12
N ARG A 119 -3.83 2.46 5.09
CA ARG A 119 -3.22 3.03 6.30
C ARG A 119 -2.59 1.95 7.20
N VAL A 120 -3.29 0.85 7.41
CA VAL A 120 -2.76 -0.32 8.15
C VAL A 120 -1.64 -0.99 7.36
N ASN A 121 -1.82 -1.14 6.05
CA ASN A 121 -0.84 -1.77 5.18
C ASN A 121 0.47 -0.94 5.09
N ASP A 122 0.39 0.40 5.16
CA ASP A 122 1.57 1.28 5.21
C ASP A 122 2.38 1.05 6.50
N ALA A 123 1.72 0.97 7.65
CA ALA A 123 2.39 0.68 8.92
C ALA A 123 3.05 -0.71 8.93
N LEU A 124 2.31 -1.76 8.51
CA LEU A 124 2.83 -3.13 8.48
C LEU A 124 4.01 -3.27 7.50
N SER A 125 3.87 -2.74 6.29
CA SER A 125 4.91 -2.87 5.26
C SER A 125 6.22 -2.20 5.66
N ARG A 126 6.15 -0.99 6.24
CA ARG A 126 7.36 -0.28 6.70
C ARG A 126 8.01 -0.96 7.89
N ALA A 127 7.21 -1.39 8.87
CA ALA A 127 7.75 -2.10 10.02
C ALA A 127 8.44 -3.42 9.59
N LEU A 128 7.79 -4.21 8.72
CA LEU A 128 8.38 -5.45 8.22
C LEU A 128 9.61 -5.20 7.35
N ALA A 129 9.57 -4.21 6.43
CA ALA A 129 10.72 -3.86 5.60
C ALA A 129 11.92 -3.44 6.45
N TYR A 130 11.69 -2.66 7.52
CA TYR A 130 12.74 -2.25 8.45
C TYR A 130 13.37 -3.45 9.17
N VAL A 131 12.54 -4.36 9.70
CA VAL A 131 13.01 -5.57 10.37
C VAL A 131 13.77 -6.49 9.40
N VAL A 132 13.24 -6.71 8.18
CA VAL A 132 13.93 -7.49 7.14
C VAL A 132 15.26 -6.84 6.75
N GLY A 133 15.30 -5.52 6.59
CA GLY A 133 16.51 -4.77 6.28
C GLY A 133 17.59 -4.91 7.35
N ARG A 134 17.22 -4.92 8.63
CA ARG A 134 18.17 -5.12 9.77
C ARG A 134 18.89 -6.47 9.70
N PHE A 135 18.25 -7.52 9.21
CA PHE A 135 18.85 -8.85 9.09
C PHE A 135 19.92 -8.97 8.00
N GLY A 136 19.95 -8.05 7.04
CA GLY A 136 20.84 -8.16 5.89
C GLY A 136 21.42 -6.85 5.36
N GLY A 137 21.16 -5.69 6.00
CA GLY A 137 21.68 -4.39 5.54
C GLY A 137 21.22 -3.99 4.13
N ARG A 138 19.98 -4.34 3.76
CA ARG A 138 19.46 -4.35 2.38
C ARG A 138 18.42 -3.29 2.14
N ASP A 139 18.40 -2.78 0.93
CA ASP A 139 17.29 -1.96 0.45
C ASP A 139 16.10 -2.84 0.11
N ILE A 140 14.96 -2.56 0.76
CA ILE A 140 13.69 -3.25 0.53
C ILE A 140 12.74 -2.28 -0.17
N GLU A 141 12.31 -2.65 -1.36
CA GLU A 141 11.26 -1.94 -2.08
C GLU A 141 9.89 -2.31 -1.50
N ILE A 142 9.01 -1.33 -1.36
CA ILE A 142 7.68 -1.49 -0.80
C ILE A 142 6.65 -1.00 -1.81
N GLY A 143 5.65 -1.82 -2.14
CA GLY A 143 4.45 -1.40 -2.86
C GLY A 143 3.23 -1.64 -1.99
N ILE A 144 2.30 -0.66 -1.95
CA ILE A 144 1.19 -0.65 -0.99
C ILE A 144 -0.10 -0.23 -1.67
N ASN A 145 -1.19 -0.92 -1.38
CA ASN A 145 -2.56 -0.46 -1.68
C ASN A 145 -3.54 -0.89 -0.57
N ASP A 146 -4.84 -0.71 -0.78
CA ASP A 146 -5.86 -1.11 0.19
C ASP A 146 -5.97 -2.63 0.36
N ASN A 147 -5.62 -3.41 -0.67
CA ASN A 147 -5.74 -4.88 -0.67
C ASN A 147 -4.55 -5.60 -0.04
N GLY A 148 -3.45 -4.88 0.18
CA GLY A 148 -2.23 -5.46 0.74
C GLY A 148 -0.98 -4.66 0.43
N PHE A 149 0.16 -5.33 0.54
CA PHE A 149 1.46 -4.77 0.19
C PHE A 149 2.41 -5.87 -0.30
N PHE A 150 3.48 -5.46 -0.96
CA PHE A 150 4.59 -6.35 -1.24
C PHE A 150 5.90 -5.78 -0.74
N LEU A 151 6.82 -6.67 -0.43
CA LEU A 151 8.24 -6.37 -0.24
C LEU A 151 9.02 -7.01 -1.38
N ALA A 152 9.96 -6.28 -1.95
CA ALA A 152 10.82 -6.82 -3.00
C ALA A 152 12.29 -6.49 -2.74
N SER A 153 13.17 -7.44 -3.05
CA SER A 153 14.62 -7.30 -2.92
C SER A 153 15.34 -8.19 -3.94
N ILE A 154 16.53 -7.77 -4.35
CA ILE A 154 17.42 -8.59 -5.19
C ILE A 154 17.78 -9.89 -4.45
N GLU A 155 17.99 -9.79 -3.16
CA GLU A 155 18.33 -10.93 -2.33
C GLU A 155 17.12 -11.57 -1.64
N LYS A 156 17.29 -12.83 -1.19
CA LYS A 156 16.24 -13.57 -0.49
C LYS A 156 15.95 -12.93 0.89
N MET A 157 14.69 -12.65 1.15
CA MET A 157 14.20 -12.06 2.40
C MET A 157 13.77 -13.14 3.41
N ASN A 158 14.12 -12.96 4.68
CA ASN A 158 13.65 -13.86 5.74
C ASN A 158 12.36 -13.30 6.37
N ILE A 159 11.26 -13.49 5.68
CA ILE A 159 9.95 -12.96 6.07
C ILE A 159 9.42 -13.63 7.35
N GLU A 160 9.63 -14.95 7.51
CA GLU A 160 9.14 -15.65 8.70
C GLU A 160 9.81 -15.15 9.98
N LYS A 161 11.12 -14.90 9.93
CA LYS A 161 11.84 -14.33 11.07
C LYS A 161 11.36 -12.93 11.39
N ALA A 162 11.13 -12.10 10.36
CA ALA A 162 10.64 -10.74 10.55
C ALA A 162 9.23 -10.70 11.16
N LEU A 163 8.33 -11.58 10.71
CA LEU A 163 6.98 -11.71 11.28
C LEU A 163 6.98 -12.18 12.73
N LYS A 164 7.93 -13.06 13.12
CA LYS A 164 8.08 -13.50 14.52
C LYS A 164 8.63 -12.39 15.43
N GLU A 165 9.47 -11.51 14.90
CA GLU A 165 10.04 -10.39 15.68
C GLU A 165 9.03 -9.25 15.86
N LEU A 166 8.19 -9.00 14.84
CA LEU A 166 7.21 -7.90 14.87
C LEU A 166 5.98 -8.29 15.69
N ASN A 167 5.62 -7.43 16.65
CA ASN A 167 4.44 -7.61 17.51
C ASN A 167 3.81 -6.26 17.86
N SER A 168 2.64 -6.29 18.52
CA SER A 168 1.88 -5.09 18.89
C SER A 168 2.60 -4.18 19.91
N THR A 169 3.53 -4.71 20.69
CA THR A 169 4.25 -3.94 21.70
C THR A 169 5.45 -3.20 21.14
N ASN A 170 6.15 -3.75 20.14
CA ASN A 170 7.36 -3.16 19.57
C ASN A 170 7.17 -2.39 18.26
N ILE A 171 6.02 -2.53 17.59
CA ILE A 171 5.80 -1.90 16.27
C ILE A 171 5.94 -0.37 16.30
N THR A 172 5.49 0.28 17.38
CA THR A 172 5.58 1.74 17.50
C THR A 172 7.04 2.21 17.55
N GLU A 173 7.88 1.52 18.29
CA GLU A 173 9.32 1.80 18.38
C GLU A 173 10.03 1.53 17.06
N ILE A 174 9.75 0.39 16.42
CA ILE A 174 10.28 0.02 15.11
C ILE A 174 9.94 1.09 14.05
N LEU A 175 8.68 1.57 14.03
CA LEU A 175 8.26 2.62 13.11
C LEU A 175 8.93 3.96 13.45
N ASP A 176 9.08 4.31 14.71
CA ASP A 176 9.77 5.54 15.11
C ASP A 176 11.23 5.56 14.64
N GLU A 177 11.94 4.45 14.80
CA GLU A 177 13.31 4.28 14.29
C GLU A 177 13.38 4.37 12.76
N SER A 178 12.43 3.73 12.06
CA SER A 178 12.41 3.67 10.61
C SER A 178 12.06 4.99 9.94
N LEU A 179 11.22 5.82 10.58
CA LEU A 179 10.63 7.01 9.98
C LEU A 179 11.50 8.26 10.06
N GLY A 180 12.35 8.39 11.07
CA GLY A 180 13.03 9.63 11.43
C GLY A 180 13.85 10.32 10.32
N LYS A 181 14.32 9.56 9.32
CA LYS A 181 15.11 10.06 8.18
C LYS A 181 14.34 10.09 6.85
N THR A 182 13.08 9.66 6.84
CA THR A 182 12.30 9.51 5.62
C THR A 182 11.74 10.84 5.09
N GLU A 183 11.47 10.89 3.78
CA GLU A 183 10.80 12.05 3.16
C GLU A 183 9.38 12.26 3.69
N ILE A 184 8.69 11.20 4.13
CA ILE A 184 7.37 11.29 4.77
C ILE A 184 7.48 12.12 6.05
N PHE A 185 8.49 11.83 6.89
CA PHE A 185 8.74 12.58 8.13
C PHE A 185 9.03 14.05 7.84
N LYS A 186 9.92 14.34 6.91
CA LYS A 186 10.28 15.71 6.52
C LYS A 186 9.06 16.50 5.98
N ARG A 187 8.26 15.85 5.13
CA ARG A 187 7.04 16.45 4.58
C ARG A 187 6.02 16.75 5.67
N ARG A 188 5.75 15.81 6.57
CA ARG A 188 4.80 15.98 7.67
C ARG A 188 5.30 17.01 8.67
N PHE A 189 6.57 16.98 9.05
CA PHE A 189 7.18 18.00 9.90
C PHE A 189 6.99 19.42 9.34
N ARG A 190 7.18 19.62 8.04
CA ARG A 190 6.93 20.91 7.41
C ARG A 190 5.48 21.38 7.58
N HIS A 191 4.51 20.46 7.49
CA HIS A 191 3.10 20.79 7.70
C HIS A 191 2.82 21.14 9.17
N CYS A 192 3.34 20.38 10.12
CA CYS A 192 3.22 20.68 11.55
C CYS A 192 3.89 22.03 11.90
N ALA A 193 5.11 22.27 11.42
CA ALA A 193 5.83 23.51 11.62
C ALA A 193 5.16 24.73 10.98
N ALA A 194 4.47 24.55 9.85
CA ALA A 194 3.70 25.62 9.22
C ALA A 194 2.42 25.95 10.01
N ARG A 195 1.72 24.96 10.56
CA ARG A 195 0.53 25.17 11.39
C ARG A 195 0.87 25.79 12.75
N SER A 196 2.01 25.41 13.32
CA SER A 196 2.52 26.01 14.57
C SER A 196 3.20 27.37 14.38
N LEU A 197 3.14 27.94 13.18
CA LEU A 197 3.76 29.22 12.80
C LEU A 197 5.28 29.28 12.93
N MET A 198 5.96 28.15 13.13
CA MET A 198 7.43 28.08 13.07
C MET A 198 7.95 28.35 11.65
N ILE A 199 7.15 28.03 10.64
CA ILE A 199 7.39 28.36 9.24
C ILE A 199 6.26 29.26 8.76
N LEU A 200 6.59 30.53 8.53
CA LEU A 200 5.63 31.49 7.99
C LEU A 200 5.58 31.37 6.47
N ARG A 201 4.39 31.05 5.93
CA ARG A 201 4.15 31.03 4.47
C ARG A 201 4.14 32.45 3.89
N ASN A 202 3.57 33.37 4.64
CA ASN A 202 3.52 34.79 4.28
C ASN A 202 4.16 35.60 5.40
N TYR A 203 5.00 36.56 5.03
CA TYR A 203 5.64 37.47 5.98
C TYR A 203 5.72 38.88 5.36
N LYS A 204 5.18 39.89 6.05
CA LYS A 204 5.17 41.27 5.59
C LYS A 204 4.63 41.41 4.15
N GLY A 205 3.48 40.79 3.85
CA GLY A 205 2.84 40.87 2.53
C GLY A 205 3.55 40.08 1.41
N ARG A 206 4.65 39.37 1.70
CA ARG A 206 5.38 38.54 0.73
C ARG A 206 5.16 37.07 0.98
N SER A 207 4.78 36.33 -0.06
CA SER A 207 4.66 34.88 -0.01
C SER A 207 6.01 34.22 -0.26
N LYS A 208 6.35 33.20 0.57
CA LYS A 208 7.55 32.36 0.37
C LYS A 208 7.22 31.25 -0.61
N SER A 209 8.07 31.02 -1.61
CA SER A 209 7.94 29.88 -2.51
C SER A 209 8.05 28.55 -1.75
N VAL A 210 7.47 27.48 -2.29
CA VAL A 210 7.51 26.12 -1.69
C VAL A 210 8.96 25.67 -1.46
N GLY A 211 9.87 25.90 -2.40
CA GLY A 211 11.29 25.57 -2.22
C GLY A 211 11.94 26.27 -1.02
N LYS A 212 11.66 27.57 -0.82
CA LYS A 212 12.15 28.30 0.37
C LYS A 212 11.56 27.78 1.68
N GLN A 213 10.30 27.32 1.65
CA GLN A 213 9.68 26.68 2.81
C GLN A 213 10.31 25.31 3.10
N GLN A 214 10.66 24.53 2.07
CA GLN A 214 11.34 23.25 2.22
C GLN A 214 12.72 23.41 2.86
N VAL A 215 13.54 24.31 2.32
CA VAL A 215 14.88 24.59 2.89
C VAL A 215 14.76 25.06 4.33
N GLY A 216 13.85 26.02 4.62
CA GLY A 216 13.62 26.49 5.99
C GLY A 216 13.19 25.36 6.94
N SER A 217 12.34 24.44 6.47
CA SER A 217 11.90 23.31 7.29
C SER A 217 13.03 22.34 7.65
N HIS A 218 13.99 22.11 6.75
CA HIS A 218 15.15 21.27 7.04
C HIS A 218 16.02 21.82 8.16
N PHE A 219 16.27 23.14 8.16
CA PHE A 219 17.04 23.79 9.23
C PHE A 219 16.31 23.73 10.57
N ILE A 220 14.98 23.98 10.56
CA ILE A 220 14.17 23.92 11.80
C ILE A 220 14.09 22.48 12.32
N LEU A 221 13.93 21.48 11.42
CA LEU A 221 13.94 20.07 11.79
C LEU A 221 15.26 19.69 12.47
N ALA A 222 16.39 20.03 11.86
CA ALA A 222 17.71 19.73 12.44
C ALA A 222 17.92 20.42 13.80
N ALA A 223 17.47 21.66 13.94
CA ALA A 223 17.53 22.40 15.20
C ALA A 223 16.62 21.77 16.27
N ALA A 224 15.38 21.38 15.92
CA ALA A 224 14.45 20.72 16.82
C ALA A 224 14.99 19.37 17.30
N GLN A 225 15.52 18.54 16.41
CA GLN A 225 16.13 17.24 16.73
C GLN A 225 17.35 17.39 17.65
N LYS A 226 18.16 18.45 17.44
CA LYS A 226 19.31 18.75 18.30
C LYS A 226 18.89 19.26 19.68
N ALA A 227 17.79 19.99 19.77
CA ALA A 227 17.30 20.56 21.02
C ALA A 227 16.72 19.48 21.96
N SER A 228 15.86 18.63 21.45
CA SER A 228 15.27 17.50 22.20
C SER A 228 14.54 16.54 21.27
N ALA A 229 14.68 15.24 21.51
CA ALA A 229 13.84 14.21 20.83
C ALA A 229 12.35 14.40 21.14
N GLU A 230 12.01 14.98 22.30
CA GLU A 230 10.66 15.26 22.78
C GLU A 230 10.16 16.66 22.40
N PHE A 231 10.83 17.33 21.44
CA PHE A 231 10.38 18.65 21.00
C PHE A 231 8.94 18.59 20.48
N PRO A 232 8.00 19.49 20.92
CA PRO A 232 6.57 19.33 20.69
C PRO A 232 6.18 19.08 19.23
N ILE A 233 6.83 19.78 18.28
CA ILE A 233 6.53 19.60 16.85
C ILE A 233 7.03 18.25 16.32
N LEU A 234 8.11 17.69 16.88
CA LEU A 234 8.56 16.34 16.51
C LEU A 234 7.58 15.29 17.03
N ARG A 235 7.10 15.43 18.25
CA ARG A 235 6.05 14.56 18.82
C ARG A 235 4.78 14.60 17.99
N GLU A 236 4.31 15.80 17.65
CA GLU A 236 3.11 15.97 16.82
C GLU A 236 3.32 15.40 15.41
N THR A 237 4.50 15.58 14.83
CA THR A 237 4.83 14.96 13.54
C THR A 237 4.74 13.45 13.59
N LYS A 238 5.30 12.82 14.62
CA LYS A 238 5.24 11.37 14.84
C LYS A 238 3.80 10.91 15.03
N ARG A 239 3.03 11.59 15.88
CA ARG A 239 1.62 11.30 16.13
C ARG A 239 0.80 11.32 14.82
N GLU A 240 0.91 12.41 14.04
CA GLU A 240 0.20 12.52 12.78
C GLU A 240 0.59 11.45 11.75
N ILE A 241 1.85 11.03 11.74
CA ILE A 241 2.25 9.93 10.86
C ILE A 241 1.65 8.62 11.33
N MET A 242 1.74 8.30 12.61
CA MET A 242 1.31 7.01 13.14
C MET A 242 -0.22 6.87 13.26
N GLU A 243 -0.93 7.96 13.57
CA GLU A 243 -2.36 7.93 13.81
C GLU A 243 -3.20 8.39 12.62
N ASP A 244 -2.73 9.42 11.87
CA ASP A 244 -3.51 10.03 10.80
C ASP A 244 -3.13 9.47 9.41
N LEU A 245 -1.83 9.26 9.12
CA LEU A 245 -1.38 8.65 7.85
C LEU A 245 -1.39 7.13 7.92
N MET A 246 -0.97 6.57 9.04
CA MET A 246 -1.01 5.15 9.36
C MET A 246 -2.07 4.90 10.42
N ASP A 247 -2.66 3.74 10.42
CA ASP A 247 -3.60 3.34 11.46
C ASP A 247 -2.89 2.40 12.44
N ILE A 248 -2.08 2.97 13.33
CA ILE A 248 -1.26 2.18 14.27
C ILE A 248 -2.12 1.34 15.22
N ASN A 249 -3.29 1.83 15.62
CA ASN A 249 -4.15 1.12 16.54
C ASN A 249 -4.74 -0.15 15.92
N ASN A 250 -5.26 -0.08 14.70
CA ASN A 250 -5.75 -1.26 14.01
C ASN A 250 -4.60 -2.16 13.53
N THR A 251 -3.43 -1.59 13.25
CA THR A 251 -2.22 -2.38 12.96
C THR A 251 -1.83 -3.26 14.15
N LYS A 252 -1.85 -2.72 15.38
CA LYS A 252 -1.62 -3.50 16.61
C LYS A 252 -2.63 -4.61 16.78
N LYS A 253 -3.93 -4.36 16.52
CA LYS A 253 -4.97 -5.41 16.55
C LYS A 253 -4.68 -6.56 15.59
N VAL A 254 -4.24 -6.24 14.35
CA VAL A 254 -3.89 -7.28 13.37
C VAL A 254 -2.72 -8.13 13.87
N LEU A 255 -1.70 -7.52 14.46
CA LEU A 255 -0.57 -8.25 15.05
C LEU A 255 -1.00 -9.11 16.26
N ASP A 256 -1.91 -8.62 17.09
CA ASP A 256 -2.49 -9.41 18.18
C ASP A 256 -3.31 -10.59 17.64
N TRP A 257 -4.07 -10.42 16.56
CA TRP A 257 -4.78 -11.55 15.93
C TRP A 257 -3.84 -12.62 15.40
N ILE A 258 -2.68 -12.24 14.87
CA ILE A 258 -1.64 -13.18 14.45
C ILE A 258 -1.08 -13.91 15.67
N LYS A 259 -0.73 -13.17 16.73
CA LYS A 259 -0.19 -13.74 17.98
C LYS A 259 -1.16 -14.71 18.65
N ASP A 260 -2.44 -14.35 18.70
CA ASP A 260 -3.51 -15.14 19.32
C ASP A 260 -3.96 -16.35 18.45
N GLY A 261 -3.43 -16.49 17.23
CA GLY A 261 -3.80 -17.54 16.30
C GLY A 261 -5.18 -17.36 15.64
N LYS A 262 -5.84 -16.21 15.84
CA LYS A 262 -7.09 -15.86 15.15
C LYS A 262 -6.86 -15.62 13.66
N LEU A 263 -5.71 -15.05 13.31
CA LEU A 263 -5.26 -14.82 11.95
C LEU A 263 -4.04 -15.71 11.67
N LYS A 264 -4.24 -16.79 10.93
CA LYS A 264 -3.15 -17.72 10.58
C LYS A 264 -2.37 -17.19 9.39
N VAL A 265 -1.05 -17.09 9.54
CA VAL A 265 -0.14 -16.75 8.44
C VAL A 265 0.20 -18.00 7.65
N GLU A 266 -0.14 -17.99 6.36
CA GLU A 266 0.18 -19.09 5.45
C GLU A 266 1.12 -18.60 4.36
N ASN A 267 2.29 -19.24 4.24
CA ASN A 267 3.28 -18.97 3.21
C ASN A 267 3.10 -19.91 2.03
N THR A 268 3.10 -19.37 0.82
CA THR A 268 3.05 -20.14 -0.43
C THR A 268 4.15 -19.70 -1.37
N ASN A 269 4.84 -20.66 -1.99
CA ASN A 269 5.80 -20.37 -3.05
C ASN A 269 5.10 -20.58 -4.40
N LYS A 270 5.22 -19.61 -5.27
CA LYS A 270 4.60 -19.60 -6.60
C LYS A 270 5.64 -19.18 -7.64
N ASP A 271 5.52 -19.68 -8.85
CA ASP A 271 6.36 -19.28 -9.98
C ASP A 271 5.84 -17.99 -10.64
N PHE A 272 4.62 -17.59 -10.26
CA PHE A 272 3.93 -16.46 -10.86
C PHE A 272 2.95 -15.82 -9.85
N PRO A 273 2.69 -14.51 -9.92
CA PRO A 273 1.76 -13.84 -9.02
C PRO A 273 0.31 -14.32 -9.21
N SER A 274 -0.44 -14.41 -8.11
CA SER A 274 -1.85 -14.78 -8.14
C SER A 274 -2.75 -13.64 -8.66
N PRO A 275 -3.98 -13.94 -9.11
CA PRO A 275 -4.93 -12.92 -9.55
C PRO A 275 -5.13 -11.78 -8.54
N PHE A 276 -5.19 -12.08 -7.25
CA PHE A 276 -5.35 -11.05 -6.21
C PHE A 276 -4.10 -10.19 -6.01
N SER A 277 -2.91 -10.64 -6.45
CA SER A 277 -1.66 -9.88 -6.39
C SER A 277 -1.49 -8.88 -7.55
N PHE A 278 -2.21 -9.05 -8.67
CA PHE A 278 -1.97 -8.27 -9.90
C PHE A 278 -2.01 -6.77 -9.69
N ASN A 279 -3.01 -6.29 -8.95
CA ASN A 279 -3.16 -4.86 -8.69
C ASN A 279 -2.01 -4.30 -7.83
N LEU A 280 -1.52 -5.08 -6.88
CA LEU A 280 -0.37 -4.69 -6.05
C LEU A 280 0.92 -4.54 -6.88
N ILE A 281 1.19 -5.54 -7.71
CA ILE A 281 2.42 -5.58 -8.52
C ILE A 281 2.41 -4.47 -9.57
N THR A 282 1.27 -4.24 -10.22
CA THR A 282 1.15 -3.16 -11.21
C THR A 282 1.30 -1.77 -10.62
N GLN A 283 1.01 -1.56 -9.33
CA GLN A 283 1.27 -0.29 -8.68
C GLN A 283 2.76 -0.02 -8.47
N GLY A 284 3.56 -1.04 -8.16
CA GLY A 284 5.02 -0.89 -8.05
C GLY A 284 5.69 -0.49 -9.38
N HIS A 285 5.04 -0.78 -10.50
CA HIS A 285 5.51 -0.40 -11.83
C HIS A 285 4.80 0.82 -12.43
N ALA A 286 3.83 1.42 -11.72
CA ALA A 286 2.97 2.49 -12.25
C ALA A 286 3.73 3.75 -12.66
N ASP A 287 4.85 4.05 -11.99
CA ASP A 287 5.69 5.21 -12.32
C ASP A 287 6.51 5.02 -13.62
N LEU A 288 6.66 3.79 -14.09
CA LEU A 288 7.45 3.43 -15.27
C LEU A 288 6.60 3.07 -16.49
N MET A 289 5.33 2.73 -16.29
CA MET A 289 4.44 2.24 -17.34
C MET A 289 3.39 3.27 -17.76
N ARG A 290 3.21 3.46 -19.07
CA ARG A 290 2.04 4.17 -19.61
C ARG A 290 0.77 3.36 -19.35
N ILE A 291 -0.41 4.02 -19.32
CA ILE A 291 -1.71 3.36 -19.06
C ILE A 291 -1.97 2.21 -20.04
N GLU A 292 -1.63 2.39 -21.32
CA GLU A 292 -1.75 1.34 -22.36
C GLU A 292 -0.85 0.14 -22.07
N ASP A 293 0.37 0.37 -21.61
CA ASP A 293 1.31 -0.68 -21.24
C ASP A 293 0.80 -1.45 -20.01
N LYS A 294 0.13 -0.77 -19.09
CA LYS A 294 -0.46 -1.39 -17.89
C LYS A 294 -1.58 -2.38 -18.24
N ILE A 295 -2.47 -2.03 -19.16
CA ILE A 295 -3.55 -2.92 -19.62
C ILE A 295 -2.96 -4.16 -20.31
N ALA A 296 -2.03 -3.96 -21.23
CA ALA A 296 -1.36 -5.06 -21.92
C ALA A 296 -0.60 -5.98 -20.95
N PHE A 297 0.03 -5.40 -19.94
CA PHE A 297 0.72 -6.15 -18.87
C PHE A 297 -0.27 -7.00 -18.06
N LEU A 298 -1.41 -6.41 -17.62
CA LEU A 298 -2.45 -7.14 -16.89
C LEU A 298 -3.07 -8.27 -17.74
N GLN A 299 -3.34 -8.03 -19.02
CA GLN A 299 -3.85 -9.06 -19.93
C GLN A 299 -2.87 -10.22 -20.10
N ARG A 300 -1.57 -9.94 -20.18
CA ARG A 300 -0.53 -10.96 -20.22
C ARG A 300 -0.51 -11.78 -18.93
N LEU A 301 -0.52 -11.12 -17.76
CA LEU A 301 -0.58 -11.79 -16.46
C LEU A 301 -1.82 -12.68 -16.36
N HIS A 302 -2.98 -12.19 -16.76
CA HIS A 302 -4.22 -12.95 -16.73
C HIS A 302 -4.17 -14.18 -17.64
N LYS A 303 -3.68 -14.03 -18.88
CA LYS A 303 -3.50 -15.14 -19.81
C LYS A 303 -2.58 -16.24 -19.25
N GLU A 304 -1.48 -15.86 -18.62
CA GLU A 304 -0.56 -16.79 -17.96
C GLU A 304 -1.23 -17.55 -16.80
N VAL A 305 -2.08 -16.90 -16.01
CA VAL A 305 -2.84 -17.57 -14.96
C VAL A 305 -3.84 -18.55 -15.56
N LEU A 306 -4.62 -18.14 -16.57
CA LEU A 306 -5.57 -19.04 -17.24
C LEU A 306 -4.91 -20.30 -17.80
N GLN A 307 -3.72 -20.17 -18.38
CA GLN A 307 -2.96 -21.34 -18.85
C GLN A 307 -2.57 -22.29 -17.72
N ARG A 308 -2.27 -21.77 -16.52
CA ARG A 308 -1.86 -22.59 -15.36
C ARG A 308 -3.02 -23.27 -14.64
N ILE A 309 -4.18 -22.63 -14.59
CA ILE A 309 -5.37 -23.22 -13.92
C ILE A 309 -6.15 -24.17 -14.84
N GLY A 310 -5.83 -24.23 -16.12
CA GLY A 310 -6.58 -24.93 -17.15
C GLY A 310 -7.86 -24.16 -17.50
N SER A 311 -8.06 -23.87 -18.77
CA SER A 311 -9.34 -23.37 -19.26
C SER A 311 -10.34 -24.53 -19.25
N ASP A 312 -11.20 -24.57 -18.22
CA ASP A 312 -12.43 -25.36 -18.25
C ASP A 312 -13.50 -24.66 -19.09
#